data_71d90ac74eba9ed66855c256bfe68b01
#
_entry.id   71d90ac74eba9ed66855c256bfe68b01
#
_cell.length_a   1.000
_cell.length_b   1.000
_cell.length_c   1.000
_cell.angle_alpha   90.00
_cell.angle_beta   90.00
_cell.angle_gamma   90.00
#
_symmetry.space_group_name_H-M   'P 1'
#
loop_
_entity.id
_entity.type
_entity.pdbx_description
1 polymer ?
#
loop_
_entity_poly.entity_id
_entity_poly.type
_entity_poly.pdbx_seq_one_letter_code
_entity_poly.pdbx_strand_id
1 'polypeptide(L)'
;MTDVLLELGKNPLARKLVASAKLPIPMPQGLVRLHGARTERFLEGKSVLVSGVSPLTDVLSRTLSRAGASSLVDSAALAQAFVPAAEAYGRPTKLLIPDEASLKEPAHALVIDTSSFASPEDLKQLFTFFNTYLPRLSRNGRIVLLAREPEEASSLAEASARQALDGFTRSLAKELGGKGATANLVYVAKGAETRAASVLRFLLSPASAFVTAQPFHVNDRSAWNNEDPWLKPLQNRVALVTGAARGIGEATARVLADEGALVVCLDRPEDDEPLSAVTREINGRALLCDVSDPSAGAYIASELHKMHGGVDIVVHNAGVTRDRTLARMPERSWDQVLGINMAALLKITDTLLAEGTLRDQGRIVSLASISGIAGNTGQTNYSASKAGVIGFTRYLAKQVAKRGITVNAVAPGFIETRMTQAVPVVVREAGRRLSALGQGGLPEDVARAISFFAEPGSAGVTGQVLRVCGGALLGA
;
A
#
# COMPACT_ATOMS: atom_id res chain seq x y z
N MET A 1 -6.07 -3.74 -23.61
CA MET A 1 -5.06 -4.61 -24.30
C MET A 1 -4.24 -5.31 -23.23
N THR A 2 -4.16 -6.61 -23.31
CA THR A 2 -3.43 -7.48 -22.40
C THR A 2 -1.91 -7.26 -22.51
N ASP A 3 -1.19 -7.39 -21.42
CA ASP A 3 0.29 -7.47 -21.41
C ASP A 3 0.71 -8.81 -22.01
N VAL A 4 1.11 -8.78 -23.30
CA VAL A 4 1.44 -10.00 -24.07
C VAL A 4 2.58 -10.80 -23.45
N LEU A 5 3.60 -10.13 -22.88
CA LEU A 5 4.73 -10.81 -22.24
C LEU A 5 4.31 -11.46 -20.91
N LEU A 6 3.41 -10.84 -20.18
CA LEU A 6 2.82 -11.42 -18.97
C LEU A 6 1.97 -12.66 -19.31
N GLU A 7 1.17 -12.61 -20.39
CA GLU A 7 0.37 -13.76 -20.82
C GLU A 7 1.26 -14.90 -21.31
N LEU A 8 2.29 -14.61 -22.14
CA LEU A 8 3.30 -15.59 -22.52
C LEU A 8 4.00 -16.19 -21.29
N GLY A 9 4.30 -15.35 -20.31
CA GLY A 9 4.92 -15.77 -19.05
C GLY A 9 4.06 -16.72 -18.19
N LYS A 10 2.76 -16.81 -18.41
CA LYS A 10 1.89 -17.79 -17.74
C LYS A 10 2.06 -19.20 -18.31
N ASN A 11 2.59 -19.33 -19.56
CA ASN A 11 2.80 -20.62 -20.20
C ASN A 11 4.16 -21.20 -19.79
N PRO A 12 4.21 -22.39 -19.10
CA PRO A 12 5.45 -23.02 -18.66
C PRO A 12 6.39 -23.41 -19.83
N LEU A 13 5.83 -23.78 -20.98
CA LEU A 13 6.61 -24.16 -22.16
C LEU A 13 7.30 -22.94 -22.78
N ALA A 14 6.58 -21.80 -22.87
CA ALA A 14 7.16 -20.55 -23.35
C ALA A 14 8.32 -20.09 -22.45
N ARG A 15 8.15 -20.17 -21.12
CA ARG A 15 9.23 -19.87 -20.16
C ARG A 15 10.46 -20.77 -20.36
N LYS A 16 10.25 -22.09 -20.51
CA LYS A 16 11.34 -23.04 -20.76
C LYS A 16 12.07 -22.74 -22.07
N LEU A 17 11.33 -22.45 -23.14
CA LEU A 17 11.88 -22.12 -24.45
C LEU A 17 12.73 -20.84 -24.41
N VAL A 18 12.20 -19.75 -23.81
CA VAL A 18 12.93 -18.49 -23.67
C VAL A 18 14.19 -18.68 -22.81
N ALA A 19 14.09 -19.43 -21.70
CA ALA A 19 15.22 -19.72 -20.83
C ALA A 19 16.28 -20.59 -21.50
N SER A 20 15.89 -21.65 -22.23
CA SER A 20 16.82 -22.54 -22.91
C SER A 20 17.52 -21.88 -24.10
N ALA A 21 16.80 -21.01 -24.80
CA ALA A 21 17.35 -20.24 -25.91
C ALA A 21 18.15 -18.99 -25.45
N LYS A 22 18.25 -18.73 -24.13
CA LYS A 22 18.89 -17.54 -23.51
C LYS A 22 18.44 -16.23 -24.16
N LEU A 23 17.17 -16.15 -24.56
CA LEU A 23 16.63 -14.95 -25.18
C LEU A 23 16.43 -13.87 -24.11
N PRO A 24 16.81 -12.60 -24.35
CA PRO A 24 16.64 -11.51 -23.41
C PRO A 24 15.18 -10.98 -23.38
N ILE A 25 14.21 -11.89 -23.39
CA ILE A 25 12.79 -11.56 -23.34
C ILE A 25 12.34 -11.56 -21.87
N PRO A 26 11.89 -10.44 -21.33
CA PRO A 26 11.40 -10.40 -19.98
C PRO A 26 10.10 -11.21 -19.86
N MET A 27 10.09 -12.16 -18.93
CA MET A 27 8.94 -13.02 -18.62
C MET A 27 8.45 -12.71 -17.21
N PRO A 28 7.62 -11.68 -17.02
CA PRO A 28 7.13 -11.32 -15.68
C PRO A 28 6.40 -12.48 -15.02
N GLN A 29 6.53 -12.58 -13.70
CA GLN A 29 5.76 -13.53 -12.90
C GLN A 29 4.38 -12.95 -12.67
N GLY A 30 3.30 -13.69 -12.99
CA GLY A 30 1.95 -13.29 -12.62
C GLY A 30 1.83 -13.10 -11.11
N LEU A 31 1.30 -11.96 -10.68
CA LEU A 31 1.13 -11.66 -9.26
C LEU A 31 -0.11 -12.32 -8.71
N VAL A 32 0.02 -12.89 -7.52
CA VAL A 32 -1.12 -13.38 -6.73
C VAL A 32 -1.74 -12.19 -6.00
N ARG A 33 -2.93 -11.79 -6.42
CA ARG A 33 -3.70 -10.66 -5.88
C ARG A 33 -4.86 -11.13 -5.02
N LEU A 34 -5.28 -10.29 -4.10
CA LEU A 34 -6.48 -10.52 -3.31
C LEU A 34 -7.71 -10.13 -4.15
N HIS A 35 -8.65 -11.04 -4.30
CA HIS A 35 -9.96 -10.81 -4.91
C HIS A 35 -11.06 -10.95 -3.85
N GLY A 36 -12.04 -10.04 -3.87
CA GLY A 36 -13.11 -9.99 -2.86
C GLY A 36 -12.63 -9.57 -1.47
N ALA A 37 -13.43 -9.85 -0.44
CA ALA A 37 -13.10 -9.52 0.95
C ALA A 37 -11.89 -10.32 1.46
N ARG A 38 -11.18 -9.76 2.44
CA ARG A 38 -10.07 -10.45 3.10
C ARG A 38 -10.55 -11.63 3.95
N THR A 39 -9.67 -12.60 4.16
CA THR A 39 -9.88 -13.73 5.06
C THR A 39 -8.98 -13.61 6.28
N GLU A 40 -9.44 -14.10 7.44
CA GLU A 40 -8.65 -14.04 8.66
C GLU A 40 -7.38 -14.89 8.55
N ARG A 41 -7.50 -16.12 8.00
CA ARG A 41 -6.42 -17.09 7.91
C ARG A 41 -5.73 -17.09 6.55
N PHE A 42 -5.33 -15.92 6.06
CA PHE A 42 -4.71 -15.74 4.75
C PHE A 42 -3.33 -16.40 4.61
N LEU A 43 -2.70 -16.81 5.72
CA LEU A 43 -1.45 -17.58 5.76
C LEU A 43 -1.66 -19.08 6.06
N GLU A 44 -2.90 -19.56 6.03
CA GLU A 44 -3.18 -21.00 6.23
C GLU A 44 -2.41 -21.84 5.23
N GLY A 45 -1.71 -22.88 5.73
CA GLY A 45 -0.87 -23.77 4.91
C GLY A 45 0.41 -23.13 4.37
N LYS A 46 0.80 -21.93 4.85
CA LYS A 46 1.99 -21.21 4.41
C LYS A 46 3.03 -21.14 5.52
N SER A 47 4.28 -21.43 5.16
CA SER A 47 5.43 -21.30 6.07
C SER A 47 5.96 -19.88 6.05
N VAL A 48 6.16 -19.30 7.23
CA VAL A 48 6.79 -17.99 7.44
C VAL A 48 8.03 -18.17 8.30
N LEU A 49 9.17 -17.80 7.77
CA LEU A 49 10.44 -17.88 8.47
C LEU A 49 10.73 -16.54 9.18
N VAL A 50 11.02 -16.61 10.47
CA VAL A 50 11.21 -15.44 11.33
C VAL A 50 12.56 -15.49 12.01
N SER A 51 13.25 -14.33 12.05
CA SER A 51 14.51 -14.12 12.76
C SER A 51 14.46 -12.84 13.59
N GLY A 52 15.20 -12.80 14.68
CA GLY A 52 15.34 -11.65 15.58
C GLY A 52 14.30 -11.62 16.71
N VAL A 53 14.78 -11.23 17.91
CA VAL A 53 13.97 -11.09 19.13
C VAL A 53 14.01 -9.65 19.61
N SER A 54 12.83 -9.06 19.85
CA SER A 54 12.69 -7.69 20.30
C SER A 54 11.31 -7.45 20.94
N PRO A 55 10.99 -6.24 21.40
CA PRO A 55 9.64 -5.87 21.78
C PRO A 55 8.57 -6.04 20.69
N LEU A 56 8.96 -6.20 19.40
CA LEU A 56 8.05 -6.46 18.29
C LEU A 56 7.64 -7.95 18.19
N THR A 57 8.31 -8.83 18.89
CA THR A 57 8.08 -10.30 18.82
C THR A 57 6.63 -10.67 19.20
N ASP A 58 6.04 -10.01 20.21
CA ASP A 58 4.65 -10.32 20.62
C ASP A 58 3.64 -9.99 19.51
N VAL A 59 3.67 -8.78 18.95
CA VAL A 59 2.77 -8.39 17.86
C VAL A 59 2.98 -9.26 16.60
N LEU A 60 4.22 -9.61 16.31
CA LEU A 60 4.55 -10.48 15.17
C LEU A 60 4.02 -11.90 15.38
N SER A 61 4.28 -12.51 16.53
CA SER A 61 3.85 -13.87 16.84
C SER A 61 2.32 -14.01 16.82
N ARG A 62 1.60 -13.05 17.44
CA ARG A 62 0.13 -13.00 17.44
C ARG A 62 -0.42 -12.84 16.03
N THR A 63 0.17 -11.93 15.24
CA THR A 63 -0.30 -11.68 13.87
C THR A 63 -0.12 -12.92 12.99
N LEU A 64 1.03 -13.57 13.03
CA LEU A 64 1.32 -14.76 12.25
C LEU A 64 0.46 -15.95 12.67
N SER A 65 0.36 -16.22 13.97
CA SER A 65 -0.41 -17.35 14.50
C SER A 65 -1.91 -17.18 14.18
N ARG A 66 -2.47 -16.00 14.38
CA ARG A 66 -3.88 -15.71 14.05
C ARG A 66 -4.15 -15.80 12.54
N ALA A 67 -3.20 -15.35 11.71
CA ALA A 67 -3.29 -15.48 10.25
C ALA A 67 -3.18 -16.93 9.75
N GLY A 68 -2.87 -17.89 10.61
CA GLY A 68 -2.78 -19.32 10.29
C GLY A 68 -1.41 -19.77 9.78
N ALA A 69 -0.37 -18.96 9.94
CA ALA A 69 0.97 -19.30 9.48
C ALA A 69 1.57 -20.51 10.22
N SER A 70 2.35 -21.30 9.49
CA SER A 70 3.34 -22.22 10.08
C SER A 70 4.62 -21.45 10.31
N SER A 71 4.83 -20.97 11.55
CA SER A 71 5.99 -20.15 11.89
C SER A 71 7.23 -21.02 12.08
N LEU A 72 8.31 -20.71 11.35
CA LEU A 72 9.63 -21.31 11.45
C LEU A 72 10.57 -20.27 12.05
N VAL A 73 11.21 -20.55 13.18
CA VAL A 73 12.06 -19.59 13.88
C VAL A 73 13.49 -20.11 14.01
N ASP A 74 14.48 -19.23 13.94
CA ASP A 74 15.88 -19.57 13.86
C ASP A 74 16.60 -19.65 15.22
N SER A 75 15.89 -19.39 16.32
CA SER A 75 16.49 -19.44 17.66
C SER A 75 15.52 -19.97 18.71
N ALA A 76 16.07 -20.62 19.75
CA ALA A 76 15.29 -21.13 20.87
C ALA A 76 14.60 -20.00 21.66
N ALA A 77 15.23 -18.84 21.79
CA ALA A 77 14.66 -17.67 22.44
C ALA A 77 13.40 -17.18 21.70
N LEU A 78 13.47 -17.13 20.36
CA LEU A 78 12.32 -16.75 19.53
C LEU A 78 11.22 -17.81 19.59
N ALA A 79 11.58 -19.10 19.58
CA ALA A 79 10.61 -20.18 19.74
C ALA A 79 9.83 -20.07 21.05
N GLN A 80 10.54 -19.80 22.15
CA GLN A 80 9.91 -19.60 23.47
C GLN A 80 9.00 -18.38 23.48
N ALA A 81 9.40 -17.27 22.85
CA ALA A 81 8.58 -16.05 22.78
C ALA A 81 7.30 -16.21 21.94
N PHE A 82 7.26 -17.18 21.02
CA PHE A 82 6.09 -17.49 20.21
C PHE A 82 5.08 -18.40 20.92
N VAL A 83 5.45 -19.10 22.01
CA VAL A 83 4.59 -20.08 22.70
C VAL A 83 3.20 -19.51 23.03
N PRO A 84 3.05 -18.33 23.68
CA PRO A 84 1.73 -17.83 24.07
C PRO A 84 0.77 -17.62 22.88
N ALA A 85 1.30 -17.11 21.77
CA ALA A 85 0.51 -16.93 20.56
C ALA A 85 0.21 -18.27 19.85
N ALA A 86 1.19 -19.19 19.81
CA ALA A 86 1.04 -20.50 19.25
C ALA A 86 -0.07 -21.32 19.95
N GLU A 87 -0.11 -21.28 21.28
CA GLU A 87 -1.15 -21.92 22.10
C GLU A 87 -2.53 -21.27 21.89
N ALA A 88 -2.59 -19.93 21.92
CA ALA A 88 -3.84 -19.19 21.77
C ALA A 88 -4.55 -19.44 20.44
N TYR A 89 -3.80 -19.71 19.37
CA TYR A 89 -4.35 -19.91 18.01
C TYR A 89 -4.18 -21.32 17.47
N GLY A 90 -3.68 -22.27 18.27
CA GLY A 90 -3.46 -23.65 17.86
C GLY A 90 -2.45 -23.80 16.70
N ARG A 91 -1.38 -22.98 16.71
CA ARG A 91 -0.36 -22.93 15.65
C ARG A 91 1.04 -23.13 16.21
N PRO A 92 1.50 -24.39 16.33
CA PRO A 92 2.82 -24.69 16.89
C PRO A 92 3.93 -24.05 16.04
N THR A 93 4.86 -23.41 16.75
CA THR A 93 6.07 -22.86 16.16
C THR A 93 7.14 -23.95 16.06
N LYS A 94 7.84 -24.02 14.94
CA LYS A 94 8.94 -24.97 14.75
C LYS A 94 10.28 -24.24 14.82
N LEU A 95 11.19 -24.75 15.63
CA LEU A 95 12.60 -24.31 15.62
C LEU A 95 13.26 -24.86 14.35
N LEU A 96 13.84 -23.97 13.55
CA LEU A 96 14.67 -24.37 12.42
C LEU A 96 16.01 -24.91 12.93
N ILE A 97 16.22 -26.20 12.71
CA ILE A 97 17.54 -26.79 12.80
C ILE A 97 18.11 -26.69 11.38
N PRO A 98 19.31 -26.08 11.20
CA PRO A 98 19.91 -25.94 9.88
C PRO A 98 20.42 -27.28 9.35
N ASP A 99 19.51 -28.18 9.00
CA ASP A 99 19.80 -29.42 8.30
C ASP A 99 19.35 -29.30 6.81
N GLU A 100 19.94 -30.13 5.95
CA GLU A 100 19.66 -30.09 4.52
C GLU A 100 18.18 -30.37 4.18
N ALA A 101 17.45 -31.09 5.01
CA ALA A 101 16.05 -31.44 4.75
C ALA A 101 15.14 -30.24 5.08
N SER A 102 15.34 -29.59 6.22
CA SER A 102 14.55 -28.42 6.63
C SER A 102 14.80 -27.21 5.73
N LEU A 103 15.98 -27.10 5.11
CA LEU A 103 16.34 -26.05 4.16
C LEU A 103 15.66 -26.18 2.79
N LYS A 104 14.99 -27.29 2.48
CA LYS A 104 14.32 -27.54 1.18
C LYS A 104 12.85 -27.13 1.15
N GLU A 105 12.19 -26.96 2.30
CA GLU A 105 10.80 -26.56 2.34
C GLU A 105 10.62 -25.10 1.88
N PRO A 106 9.72 -24.79 0.94
CA PRO A 106 9.51 -23.44 0.47
C PRO A 106 8.91 -22.56 1.57
N ALA A 107 9.38 -21.32 1.70
CA ALA A 107 8.83 -20.32 2.59
C ALA A 107 7.96 -19.31 1.79
N HIS A 108 6.76 -19.04 2.28
CA HIS A 108 5.91 -17.99 1.71
C HIS A 108 6.42 -16.60 2.05
N ALA A 109 6.95 -16.43 3.27
CA ALA A 109 7.52 -15.17 3.68
C ALA A 109 8.80 -15.35 4.52
N LEU A 110 9.66 -14.34 4.45
CA LEU A 110 10.82 -14.15 5.31
C LEU A 110 10.61 -12.86 6.09
N VAL A 111 10.66 -12.93 7.41
CA VAL A 111 10.54 -11.78 8.31
C VAL A 111 11.78 -11.70 9.16
N ILE A 112 12.46 -10.55 9.17
CA ILE A 112 13.60 -10.31 10.05
C ILE A 112 13.35 -9.07 10.88
N ASP A 113 13.46 -9.22 12.19
CA ASP A 113 13.43 -8.13 13.13
C ASP A 113 14.84 -7.62 13.38
N THR A 114 15.11 -6.42 12.89
CA THR A 114 16.38 -5.71 12.98
C THR A 114 16.32 -4.53 13.97
N SER A 115 15.28 -4.47 14.79
CA SER A 115 15.05 -3.34 15.71
C SER A 115 16.12 -3.19 16.79
N SER A 116 16.92 -4.22 17.01
CA SER A 116 18.09 -4.22 17.92
C SER A 116 19.40 -3.76 17.26
N PHE A 117 19.40 -3.51 15.96
CA PHE A 117 20.64 -3.10 15.27
C PHE A 117 21.10 -1.72 15.75
N ALA A 118 22.33 -1.67 16.24
CA ALA A 118 22.95 -0.50 16.84
C ALA A 118 24.23 -0.05 16.13
N SER A 119 24.75 -0.87 15.21
CA SER A 119 26.02 -0.60 14.52
C SER A 119 26.06 -1.18 13.10
N PRO A 120 26.99 -0.72 12.23
CA PRO A 120 27.18 -1.30 10.89
C PRO A 120 27.53 -2.79 10.91
N GLU A 121 28.17 -3.28 11.96
CA GLU A 121 28.55 -4.69 12.14
C GLU A 121 27.31 -5.58 12.22
N ASP A 122 26.20 -5.08 12.78
CA ASP A 122 24.94 -5.82 12.89
C ASP A 122 24.34 -6.13 11.51
N LEU A 123 24.65 -5.33 10.49
CA LEU A 123 24.20 -5.56 9.11
C LEU A 123 24.69 -6.91 8.55
N LYS A 124 25.74 -7.50 9.15
CA LYS A 124 26.20 -8.86 8.81
C LYS A 124 25.09 -9.90 9.00
N GLN A 125 24.18 -9.69 9.94
CA GLN A 125 23.04 -10.57 10.19
C GLN A 125 22.09 -10.62 8.98
N LEU A 126 21.92 -9.49 8.24
CA LEU A 126 21.15 -9.49 7.00
C LEU A 126 21.76 -10.45 5.97
N PHE A 127 23.09 -10.33 5.76
CA PHE A 127 23.78 -11.23 4.84
C PHE A 127 23.58 -12.68 5.23
N THR A 128 23.83 -13.03 6.50
CA THR A 128 23.70 -14.40 6.98
C THR A 128 22.29 -14.94 6.79
N PHE A 129 21.27 -14.17 7.19
CA PHE A 129 19.88 -14.56 7.09
C PHE A 129 19.45 -14.74 5.63
N PHE A 130 19.64 -13.73 4.79
CA PHE A 130 19.17 -13.80 3.41
C PHE A 130 19.99 -14.74 2.55
N ASN A 131 21.31 -14.84 2.73
CA ASN A 131 22.12 -15.82 2.01
C ASN A 131 21.67 -17.26 2.28
N THR A 132 21.29 -17.55 3.52
CA THR A 132 20.83 -18.89 3.93
C THR A 132 19.40 -19.18 3.43
N TYR A 133 18.49 -18.23 3.61
CA TYR A 133 17.05 -18.53 3.47
C TYR A 133 16.39 -18.00 2.20
N LEU A 134 17.02 -17.08 1.47
CA LEU A 134 16.47 -16.52 0.24
C LEU A 134 16.19 -17.56 -0.87
N PRO A 135 17.00 -18.64 -1.01
CA PRO A 135 16.70 -19.70 -1.97
C PRO A 135 15.35 -20.42 -1.73
N ARG A 136 14.87 -20.41 -0.49
CA ARG A 136 13.58 -21.00 -0.08
C ARG A 136 12.37 -20.14 -0.41
N LEU A 137 12.57 -18.84 -0.69
CA LEU A 137 11.48 -17.93 -0.92
C LEU A 137 10.69 -18.34 -2.18
N SER A 138 9.41 -18.61 -1.97
CA SER A 138 8.48 -19.00 -3.02
C SER A 138 8.27 -17.86 -4.04
N ARG A 139 7.80 -18.19 -5.23
CA ARG A 139 7.27 -17.19 -6.16
C ARG A 139 6.12 -16.44 -5.48
N ASN A 140 6.00 -15.14 -5.75
CA ASN A 140 5.08 -14.25 -5.06
C ASN A 140 5.29 -14.21 -3.53
N GLY A 141 6.49 -14.55 -3.06
CA GLY A 141 6.84 -14.50 -1.64
C GLY A 141 6.89 -13.08 -1.09
N ARG A 142 6.89 -12.97 0.23
CA ARG A 142 6.89 -11.69 0.96
C ARG A 142 8.13 -11.58 1.83
N ILE A 143 8.79 -10.44 1.78
CA ILE A 143 9.87 -10.11 2.71
C ILE A 143 9.49 -8.88 3.50
N VAL A 144 9.60 -8.96 4.82
CA VAL A 144 9.35 -7.85 5.73
C VAL A 144 10.54 -7.71 6.66
N LEU A 145 11.15 -6.53 6.65
CA LEU A 145 12.13 -6.12 7.65
C LEU A 145 11.41 -5.25 8.68
N LEU A 146 11.61 -5.52 9.96
CA LEU A 146 11.15 -4.67 11.06
C LEU A 146 12.35 -3.91 11.62
N ALA A 147 12.18 -2.63 11.91
CA ALA A 147 13.27 -1.77 12.40
C ALA A 147 12.73 -0.67 13.32
N ARG A 148 13.65 0.04 13.99
CA ARG A 148 13.37 1.30 14.68
C ARG A 148 13.67 2.48 13.76
N GLU A 149 13.00 3.61 13.99
CA GLU A 149 13.21 4.84 13.23
C GLU A 149 14.67 5.31 13.33
N PRO A 150 15.32 5.70 12.22
CA PRO A 150 16.66 6.26 12.26
C PRO A 150 16.76 7.54 13.11
N GLU A 151 15.71 8.35 13.13
CA GLU A 151 15.65 9.60 13.90
C GLU A 151 15.58 9.38 15.41
N GLU A 152 15.20 8.18 15.88
CA GLU A 152 15.19 7.79 17.29
C GLU A 152 16.51 7.15 17.75
N ALA A 153 17.53 7.14 16.90
CA ALA A 153 18.81 6.54 17.23
C ALA A 153 19.57 7.35 18.29
N SER A 154 20.27 6.64 19.16
CA SER A 154 21.08 7.24 20.23
C SER A 154 22.52 7.57 19.80
N SER A 155 22.95 7.10 18.63
CA SER A 155 24.30 7.29 18.10
C SER A 155 24.33 7.38 16.57
N LEU A 156 25.43 7.92 16.03
CA LEU A 156 25.67 7.98 14.58
C LEU A 156 25.71 6.56 13.96
N ALA A 157 26.33 5.62 14.66
CA ALA A 157 26.43 4.23 14.21
C ALA A 157 25.04 3.59 14.09
N GLU A 158 24.20 3.76 15.09
CA GLU A 158 22.83 3.26 15.13
C GLU A 158 21.96 3.89 14.04
N ALA A 159 22.00 5.23 13.89
CA ALA A 159 21.26 5.92 12.84
C ALA A 159 21.66 5.42 11.44
N SER A 160 22.98 5.26 11.22
CA SER A 160 23.52 4.76 9.95
C SER A 160 23.10 3.32 9.68
N ALA A 161 23.14 2.43 10.68
CA ALA A 161 22.72 1.05 10.55
C ALA A 161 21.22 0.95 10.22
N ARG A 162 20.37 1.71 10.92
CA ARG A 162 18.93 1.74 10.67
C ARG A 162 18.59 2.28 9.27
N GLN A 163 19.24 3.36 8.82
CA GLN A 163 19.02 3.91 7.49
C GLN A 163 19.51 2.97 6.38
N ALA A 164 20.58 2.20 6.62
CA ALA A 164 21.10 1.22 5.66
C ALA A 164 20.06 0.15 5.28
N LEU A 165 19.09 -0.15 6.15
CA LEU A 165 18.00 -1.09 5.90
C LEU A 165 17.10 -0.66 4.75
N ASP A 166 16.86 0.64 4.55
CA ASP A 166 16.07 1.14 3.42
C ASP A 166 16.78 0.85 2.10
N GLY A 167 18.07 1.19 1.99
CA GLY A 167 18.88 0.87 0.81
C GLY A 167 18.93 -0.62 0.50
N PHE A 168 19.14 -1.44 1.55
CA PHE A 168 19.14 -2.90 1.44
C PHE A 168 17.79 -3.42 0.91
N THR A 169 16.68 -2.99 1.52
CA THR A 169 15.32 -3.43 1.15
C THR A 169 15.00 -3.07 -0.30
N ARG A 170 15.36 -1.87 -0.74
CA ARG A 170 15.16 -1.42 -2.13
C ARG A 170 15.93 -2.26 -3.13
N SER A 171 17.19 -2.61 -2.82
CA SER A 171 18.01 -3.48 -3.67
C SER A 171 17.44 -4.89 -3.73
N LEU A 172 17.10 -5.46 -2.58
CA LEU A 172 16.51 -6.80 -2.48
C LEU A 172 15.18 -6.91 -3.25
N ALA A 173 14.34 -5.88 -3.17
CA ALA A 173 13.09 -5.82 -3.93
C ALA A 173 13.31 -5.88 -5.45
N LYS A 174 14.36 -5.22 -5.95
CA LYS A 174 14.72 -5.26 -7.38
C LYS A 174 15.24 -6.64 -7.80
N GLU A 175 16.07 -7.27 -6.99
CA GLU A 175 16.61 -8.61 -7.26
C GLU A 175 15.51 -9.67 -7.35
N LEU A 176 14.46 -9.53 -6.54
CA LEU A 176 13.40 -10.51 -6.40
C LEU A 176 12.16 -10.25 -7.27
N GLY A 177 12.07 -9.07 -7.87
CA GLY A 177 10.91 -8.66 -8.65
C GLY A 177 10.56 -9.64 -9.78
N GLY A 178 11.55 -10.24 -10.43
CA GLY A 178 11.35 -11.26 -11.47
C GLY A 178 10.64 -12.54 -10.97
N LYS A 179 10.65 -12.81 -9.67
CA LYS A 179 9.88 -13.89 -9.02
C LYS A 179 8.47 -13.45 -8.60
N GLY A 180 8.08 -12.19 -8.84
CA GLY A 180 6.85 -11.60 -8.31
C GLY A 180 6.89 -11.39 -6.79
N ALA A 181 8.04 -11.55 -6.15
CA ALA A 181 8.20 -11.38 -4.72
C ALA A 181 8.37 -9.90 -4.36
N THR A 182 7.93 -9.52 -3.15
CA THR A 182 8.03 -8.16 -2.64
C THR A 182 8.92 -8.10 -1.39
N ALA A 183 9.64 -6.99 -1.21
CA ALA A 183 10.40 -6.70 0.00
C ALA A 183 10.05 -5.29 0.47
N ASN A 184 9.66 -5.17 1.74
CA ASN A 184 9.27 -3.90 2.36
C ASN A 184 9.88 -3.78 3.76
N LEU A 185 10.04 -2.55 4.22
CA LEU A 185 10.60 -2.21 5.51
C LEU A 185 9.52 -1.56 6.39
N VAL A 186 9.46 -1.91 7.66
CA VAL A 186 8.55 -1.32 8.62
C VAL A 186 9.35 -0.72 9.76
N TYR A 187 9.44 0.58 9.79
CA TYR A 187 9.94 1.32 10.93
C TYR A 187 8.83 1.43 11.97
N VAL A 188 9.12 1.06 13.21
CA VAL A 188 8.17 1.12 14.32
C VAL A 188 8.77 1.99 15.42
N ALA A 189 8.12 3.12 15.71
CA ALA A 189 8.49 3.98 16.82
C ALA A 189 8.35 3.24 18.16
N LYS A 190 9.17 3.61 19.14
CA LYS A 190 9.09 3.04 20.48
C LYS A 190 7.74 3.36 21.12
N GLY A 191 7.06 2.32 21.62
CA GLY A 191 5.71 2.44 22.19
C GLY A 191 4.56 2.24 21.17
N ALA A 192 4.87 2.11 19.88
CA ALA A 192 3.88 1.87 18.81
C ALA A 192 3.82 0.41 18.34
N GLU A 193 4.43 -0.53 19.08
CA GLU A 193 4.61 -1.92 18.66
C GLU A 193 3.29 -2.60 18.25
N THR A 194 2.24 -2.45 19.05
CA THR A 194 0.92 -3.05 18.79
C THR A 194 0.26 -2.54 17.50
N ARG A 195 0.58 -1.30 17.10
CA ARG A 195 0.04 -0.68 15.88
C ARG A 195 0.67 -1.24 14.60
N ALA A 196 1.73 -2.05 14.69
CA ALA A 196 2.35 -2.71 13.54
C ALA A 196 1.50 -3.87 12.97
N ALA A 197 0.52 -4.37 13.72
CA ALA A 197 -0.28 -5.55 13.34
C ALA A 197 -0.95 -5.40 11.97
N SER A 198 -1.60 -4.26 11.69
CA SER A 198 -2.29 -4.03 10.41
C SER A 198 -1.32 -3.95 9.24
N VAL A 199 -0.13 -3.32 9.43
CA VAL A 199 0.92 -3.24 8.42
C VAL A 199 1.45 -4.63 8.10
N LEU A 200 1.71 -5.46 9.11
CA LEU A 200 2.14 -6.84 8.94
C LEU A 200 1.10 -7.67 8.16
N ARG A 201 -0.19 -7.55 8.51
CA ARG A 201 -1.27 -8.20 7.77
C ARG A 201 -1.31 -7.78 6.31
N PHE A 202 -1.20 -6.48 6.04
CA PHE A 202 -1.19 -5.96 4.69
C PHE A 202 -0.01 -6.50 3.88
N LEU A 203 1.22 -6.37 4.40
CA LEU A 203 2.44 -6.73 3.70
C LEU A 203 2.61 -8.24 3.47
N LEU A 204 2.11 -9.08 4.38
CA LEU A 204 2.20 -10.54 4.28
C LEU A 204 1.05 -11.15 3.47
N SER A 205 0.04 -10.35 3.09
CA SER A 205 -1.13 -10.79 2.33
C SER A 205 -0.99 -10.51 0.82
N PRO A 206 -1.87 -11.11 -0.01
CA PRO A 206 -1.98 -10.77 -1.43
C PRO A 206 -2.47 -9.34 -1.72
N ALA A 207 -2.98 -8.61 -0.71
CA ALA A 207 -3.43 -7.22 -0.86
C ALA A 207 -2.29 -6.26 -1.22
N SER A 208 -1.04 -6.57 -0.84
CA SER A 208 0.15 -5.78 -1.14
C SER A 208 0.92 -6.25 -2.38
N ALA A 209 0.29 -6.99 -3.30
CA ALA A 209 0.95 -7.65 -4.43
C ALA A 209 1.79 -6.71 -5.31
N PHE A 210 1.44 -5.43 -5.40
CA PHE A 210 2.15 -4.42 -6.19
C PHE A 210 2.88 -3.36 -5.34
N VAL A 211 3.01 -3.62 -4.02
CA VAL A 211 3.74 -2.77 -3.07
C VAL A 211 5.08 -3.43 -2.74
N THR A 212 6.17 -2.85 -3.19
CA THR A 212 7.53 -3.33 -2.93
C THR A 212 8.53 -2.18 -2.88
N ALA A 213 9.64 -2.36 -2.21
CA ALA A 213 10.66 -1.33 -1.98
C ALA A 213 10.12 -0.09 -1.23
N GLN A 214 9.17 -0.30 -0.30
CA GLN A 214 8.55 0.79 0.46
C GLN A 214 8.88 0.70 1.94
N PRO A 215 9.31 1.82 2.56
CA PRO A 215 9.30 1.96 4.01
C PRO A 215 7.89 2.31 4.49
N PHE A 216 7.47 1.71 5.59
CA PHE A 216 6.28 2.07 6.37
C PHE A 216 6.74 2.64 7.70
N HIS A 217 6.11 3.72 8.15
CA HIS A 217 6.42 4.38 9.42
C HIS A 217 5.23 4.24 10.36
N VAL A 218 5.40 3.43 11.41
CA VAL A 218 4.38 3.16 12.43
C VAL A 218 4.71 3.94 13.68
N ASN A 219 3.78 4.80 14.12
CA ASN A 219 3.96 5.67 15.27
C ASN A 219 2.67 5.80 16.09
N ASP A 220 2.72 6.51 17.21
CA ASP A 220 1.61 6.76 18.12
C ASP A 220 1.03 8.17 18.03
N ARG A 221 1.40 8.95 17.00
CA ARG A 221 1.04 10.38 16.85
C ARG A 221 -0.47 10.60 16.76
N SER A 222 -1.20 9.68 16.12
CA SER A 222 -2.65 9.75 16.02
C SER A 222 -3.30 9.07 17.23
N ALA A 223 -4.31 9.72 17.84
CA ALA A 223 -5.10 9.07 18.87
C ALA A 223 -5.80 7.81 18.31
N TRP A 224 -5.80 6.73 19.07
CA TRP A 224 -6.35 5.46 18.62
C TRP A 224 -7.19 4.81 19.73
N ASN A 225 -8.37 4.35 19.37
CA ASN A 225 -9.30 3.67 20.26
C ASN A 225 -9.05 2.15 20.40
N ASN A 226 -7.91 1.65 19.91
CA ASN A 226 -7.51 0.23 19.86
C ASN A 226 -8.43 -0.67 19.02
N GLU A 227 -9.23 -0.08 18.11
CA GLU A 227 -10.06 -0.83 17.19
C GLU A 227 -9.20 -1.41 16.05
N ASP A 228 -9.17 -2.75 15.91
CA ASP A 228 -8.42 -3.45 14.87
C ASP A 228 -9.16 -4.72 14.41
N PRO A 229 -10.30 -4.57 13.74
CA PRO A 229 -11.07 -5.71 13.24
C PRO A 229 -10.34 -6.39 12.08
N TRP A 230 -10.27 -7.72 12.14
CA TRP A 230 -9.57 -8.56 11.15
C TRP A 230 -10.41 -8.85 9.91
N LEU A 231 -11.72 -8.95 10.07
CA LEU A 231 -12.68 -9.18 9.00
C LEU A 231 -13.60 -7.97 8.87
N LYS A 232 -13.92 -7.60 7.64
CA LYS A 232 -14.75 -6.45 7.32
C LYS A 232 -14.39 -5.21 8.16
N PRO A 233 -13.12 -4.75 8.12
CA PRO A 233 -12.65 -3.67 9.01
C PRO A 233 -13.37 -2.34 8.82
N LEU A 234 -14.12 -2.19 7.72
CA LEU A 234 -14.89 -1.00 7.41
C LEU A 234 -16.40 -1.18 7.68
N GLN A 235 -16.78 -2.24 8.41
CA GLN A 235 -18.19 -2.49 8.72
C GLN A 235 -18.81 -1.27 9.39
N ASN A 236 -19.96 -0.83 8.86
CA ASN A 236 -20.72 0.35 9.30
C ASN A 236 -19.98 1.70 9.18
N ARG A 237 -18.85 1.77 8.45
CA ARG A 237 -18.17 3.03 8.14
C ARG A 237 -18.72 3.62 6.85
N VAL A 238 -18.94 4.93 6.85
CA VAL A 238 -19.36 5.67 5.66
C VAL A 238 -18.11 6.17 4.92
N ALA A 239 -17.99 5.84 3.63
CA ALA A 239 -16.87 6.23 2.80
C ALA A 239 -17.33 7.08 1.61
N LEU A 240 -16.75 8.26 1.44
CA LEU A 240 -16.86 9.09 0.24
C LEU A 240 -15.70 8.77 -0.70
N VAL A 241 -15.99 8.45 -1.97
CA VAL A 241 -14.97 8.25 -3.02
C VAL A 241 -15.25 9.23 -4.16
N THR A 242 -14.34 10.18 -4.41
CA THR A 242 -14.47 11.12 -5.54
C THR A 242 -13.86 10.55 -6.82
N GLY A 243 -14.46 10.80 -7.98
CA GLY A 243 -14.02 10.21 -9.26
C GLY A 243 -14.28 8.70 -9.30
N ALA A 244 -15.44 8.26 -8.79
CA ALA A 244 -15.77 6.85 -8.55
C ALA A 244 -16.39 6.12 -9.75
N ALA A 245 -16.71 6.82 -10.83
CA ALA A 245 -17.40 6.23 -11.99
C ALA A 245 -16.53 5.21 -12.76
N ARG A 246 -15.21 5.28 -12.65
CA ARG A 246 -14.29 4.40 -13.40
C ARG A 246 -12.89 4.29 -12.77
N GLY A 247 -12.14 3.29 -13.27
CA GLY A 247 -10.71 3.14 -13.02
C GLY A 247 -10.35 2.91 -11.55
N ILE A 248 -9.41 3.71 -10.99
CA ILE A 248 -8.98 3.56 -9.60
C ILE A 248 -10.12 3.87 -8.63
N GLY A 249 -10.93 4.90 -8.90
CA GLY A 249 -12.06 5.28 -8.04
C GLY A 249 -13.13 4.18 -7.99
N GLU A 250 -13.51 3.62 -9.12
CA GLU A 250 -14.41 2.47 -9.21
C GLU A 250 -13.87 1.26 -8.44
N ALA A 251 -12.61 0.88 -8.68
CA ALA A 251 -11.97 -0.22 -7.97
C ALA A 251 -11.91 0.03 -6.45
N THR A 252 -11.66 1.28 -6.05
CA THR A 252 -11.66 1.68 -4.65
C THR A 252 -13.04 1.53 -4.01
N ALA A 253 -14.10 2.01 -4.69
CA ALA A 253 -15.47 1.86 -4.21
C ALA A 253 -15.84 0.39 -3.98
N ARG A 254 -15.52 -0.49 -4.94
CA ARG A 254 -15.73 -1.94 -4.82
C ARG A 254 -14.98 -2.55 -3.63
N VAL A 255 -13.69 -2.24 -3.50
CA VAL A 255 -12.84 -2.80 -2.43
C VAL A 255 -13.32 -2.32 -1.05
N LEU A 256 -13.68 -1.04 -0.90
CA LEU A 256 -14.20 -0.53 0.38
C LEU A 256 -15.55 -1.19 0.74
N ALA A 257 -16.43 -1.41 -0.25
CA ALA A 257 -17.69 -2.12 -0.04
C ALA A 257 -17.46 -3.60 0.34
N ASP A 258 -16.55 -4.31 -0.31
CA ASP A 258 -16.16 -5.67 0.05
C ASP A 258 -15.69 -5.77 1.50
N GLU A 259 -15.01 -4.73 1.99
CA GLU A 259 -14.51 -4.64 3.38
C GLU A 259 -15.58 -4.11 4.36
N GLY A 260 -16.83 -3.87 3.90
CA GLY A 260 -17.99 -3.57 4.72
C GLY A 260 -18.41 -2.10 4.80
N ALA A 261 -17.78 -1.20 4.05
CA ALA A 261 -18.15 0.22 4.05
C ALA A 261 -19.48 0.49 3.34
N LEU A 262 -20.20 1.51 3.83
CA LEU A 262 -21.28 2.16 3.09
C LEU A 262 -20.66 3.23 2.18
N VAL A 263 -20.62 2.96 0.87
CA VAL A 263 -19.87 3.82 -0.05
C VAL A 263 -20.77 4.83 -0.75
N VAL A 264 -20.42 6.11 -0.62
CA VAL A 264 -20.97 7.22 -1.41
C VAL A 264 -20.00 7.48 -2.57
N CYS A 265 -20.40 7.11 -3.76
CA CYS A 265 -19.63 7.30 -4.98
C CYS A 265 -19.96 8.67 -5.58
N LEU A 266 -18.95 9.52 -5.73
CA LEU A 266 -19.10 10.85 -6.30
C LEU A 266 -18.41 10.94 -7.65
N ASP A 267 -19.11 11.46 -8.65
CA ASP A 267 -18.55 11.86 -9.93
C ASP A 267 -19.37 13.00 -10.53
N ARG A 268 -18.96 13.52 -11.68
CA ARG A 268 -19.64 14.60 -12.38
C ARG A 268 -21.01 14.15 -12.94
N PRO A 269 -21.95 15.07 -13.14
CA PRO A 269 -23.25 14.73 -13.76
C PRO A 269 -23.14 13.99 -15.09
N GLU A 270 -22.12 14.30 -15.92
CA GLU A 270 -21.91 13.64 -17.21
C GLU A 270 -21.48 12.17 -17.08
N ASP A 271 -21.04 11.76 -15.92
CA ASP A 271 -20.59 10.40 -15.61
C ASP A 271 -21.65 9.60 -14.80
N ASP A 272 -22.94 10.04 -14.80
CA ASP A 272 -24.04 9.42 -14.05
C ASP A 272 -24.26 7.93 -14.42
N GLU A 273 -24.32 7.60 -15.69
CA GLU A 273 -24.58 6.22 -16.13
C GLU A 273 -23.54 5.23 -15.59
N PRO A 274 -22.22 5.42 -15.78
CA PRO A 274 -21.21 4.54 -15.20
C PRO A 274 -21.16 4.60 -13.67
N LEU A 275 -21.42 5.76 -13.05
CA LEU A 275 -21.49 5.88 -11.59
C LEU A 275 -22.64 5.07 -11.01
N SER A 276 -23.83 5.17 -11.64
CA SER A 276 -25.02 4.42 -11.27
C SER A 276 -24.83 2.90 -11.43
N ALA A 277 -24.04 2.46 -12.41
CA ALA A 277 -23.70 1.05 -12.57
C ALA A 277 -22.84 0.55 -11.39
N VAL A 278 -21.80 1.31 -11.00
CA VAL A 278 -20.95 0.98 -9.85
C VAL A 278 -21.77 0.94 -8.55
N THR A 279 -22.58 1.96 -8.29
CA THR A 279 -23.34 2.05 -7.03
C THR A 279 -24.37 0.94 -6.88
N ARG A 280 -25.03 0.53 -7.97
CA ARG A 280 -25.95 -0.64 -7.94
C ARG A 280 -25.23 -1.93 -7.58
N GLU A 281 -24.05 -2.14 -8.14
CA GLU A 281 -23.28 -3.37 -7.90
C GLU A 281 -22.84 -3.49 -6.43
N ILE A 282 -22.38 -2.37 -5.83
CA ILE A 282 -21.88 -2.37 -4.46
C ILE A 282 -22.93 -2.03 -3.40
N ASN A 283 -24.18 -1.87 -3.79
CA ASN A 283 -25.26 -1.34 -2.94
C ASN A 283 -24.90 0.01 -2.28
N GLY A 284 -24.19 0.87 -3.03
CA GLY A 284 -23.74 2.19 -2.59
C GLY A 284 -24.74 3.31 -2.92
N ARG A 285 -24.29 4.55 -2.77
CA ARG A 285 -25.06 5.76 -3.11
C ARG A 285 -24.31 6.57 -4.15
N ALA A 286 -25.01 7.09 -5.17
CA ALA A 286 -24.47 8.04 -6.12
C ALA A 286 -24.64 9.47 -5.60
N LEU A 287 -23.62 10.30 -5.78
CA LEU A 287 -23.65 11.74 -5.56
C LEU A 287 -23.05 12.44 -6.77
N LEU A 288 -23.90 13.16 -7.52
CA LEU A 288 -23.47 13.87 -8.72
C LEU A 288 -23.02 15.28 -8.37
N CYS A 289 -21.71 15.56 -8.55
CA CYS A 289 -21.12 16.85 -8.25
C CYS A 289 -19.80 17.04 -9.02
N ASP A 290 -19.62 18.19 -9.65
CA ASP A 290 -18.29 18.60 -10.12
C ASP A 290 -17.48 19.14 -8.92
N VAL A 291 -16.42 18.45 -8.54
CA VAL A 291 -15.56 18.83 -7.41
C VAL A 291 -14.91 20.21 -7.59
N SER A 292 -14.83 20.71 -8.82
CA SER A 292 -14.28 22.04 -9.12
C SER A 292 -15.29 23.18 -8.90
N ASP A 293 -16.57 22.87 -8.69
CA ASP A 293 -17.57 23.87 -8.35
C ASP A 293 -17.24 24.56 -7.01
N PRO A 294 -17.34 25.88 -6.94
CA PRO A 294 -17.11 26.63 -5.70
C PRO A 294 -17.99 26.18 -4.52
N SER A 295 -19.17 25.66 -4.76
CA SER A 295 -20.12 25.18 -3.74
C SER A 295 -19.97 23.69 -3.41
N ALA A 296 -19.11 22.96 -4.12
CA ALA A 296 -18.99 21.49 -4.00
C ALA A 296 -18.77 21.03 -2.54
N GLY A 297 -17.90 21.71 -1.77
CA GLY A 297 -17.63 21.35 -0.38
C GLY A 297 -18.89 21.38 0.49
N ALA A 298 -19.65 22.49 0.45
CA ALA A 298 -20.88 22.64 1.22
C ALA A 298 -21.99 21.68 0.74
N TYR A 299 -22.12 21.47 -0.56
CA TYR A 299 -23.07 20.50 -1.12
C TYR A 299 -22.76 19.08 -0.65
N ILE A 300 -21.51 18.64 -0.78
CA ILE A 300 -21.06 17.31 -0.33
C ILE A 300 -21.31 17.12 1.16
N ALA A 301 -20.94 18.08 2.00
CA ALA A 301 -21.14 18.01 3.44
C ALA A 301 -22.64 17.89 3.79
N SER A 302 -23.49 18.72 3.19
CA SER A 302 -24.94 18.67 3.38
C SER A 302 -25.54 17.31 3.03
N GLU A 303 -25.17 16.75 1.85
CA GLU A 303 -25.69 15.45 1.42
C GLU A 303 -25.18 14.30 2.30
N LEU A 304 -23.93 14.31 2.73
CA LEU A 304 -23.41 13.32 3.66
C LEU A 304 -24.11 13.36 5.02
N HIS A 305 -24.42 14.55 5.53
CA HIS A 305 -25.21 14.70 6.75
C HIS A 305 -26.63 14.16 6.58
N LYS A 306 -27.31 14.49 5.49
CA LYS A 306 -28.67 13.99 5.21
C LYS A 306 -28.73 12.47 5.06
N MET A 307 -27.75 11.88 4.35
CA MET A 307 -27.75 10.45 4.07
C MET A 307 -27.30 9.60 5.27
N HIS A 308 -26.30 10.05 6.02
CA HIS A 308 -25.58 9.21 6.98
C HIS A 308 -25.17 9.91 8.28
N GLY A 309 -25.53 11.18 8.47
CA GLY A 309 -25.11 11.97 9.64
C GLY A 309 -23.60 12.27 9.68
N GLY A 310 -22.90 12.17 8.53
CA GLY A 310 -21.47 12.42 8.39
C GLY A 310 -20.73 11.32 7.66
N VAL A 311 -19.40 11.40 7.65
CA VAL A 311 -18.50 10.50 6.92
C VAL A 311 -17.33 10.05 7.78
N ASP A 312 -16.88 8.81 7.62
CA ASP A 312 -15.72 8.25 8.35
C ASP A 312 -14.47 8.23 7.47
N ILE A 313 -14.64 8.03 6.16
CA ILE A 313 -13.53 7.85 5.21
C ILE A 313 -13.73 8.77 4.02
N VAL A 314 -12.72 9.56 3.69
CA VAL A 314 -12.72 10.41 2.49
C VAL A 314 -11.58 10.00 1.58
N VAL A 315 -11.93 9.58 0.34
CA VAL A 315 -10.95 9.23 -0.69
C VAL A 315 -10.97 10.30 -1.78
N HIS A 316 -9.95 11.14 -1.80
CA HIS A 316 -9.73 12.11 -2.85
C HIS A 316 -9.04 11.46 -4.05
N ASN A 317 -9.83 10.90 -4.97
CA ASN A 317 -9.34 10.25 -6.17
C ASN A 317 -9.60 11.05 -7.44
N ALA A 318 -10.59 11.92 -7.48
CA ALA A 318 -10.88 12.76 -8.66
C ALA A 318 -9.62 13.50 -9.15
N GLY A 319 -9.40 13.47 -10.45
CA GLY A 319 -8.24 14.14 -11.04
C GLY A 319 -8.17 13.98 -12.54
N VAL A 320 -7.45 14.91 -13.16
CA VAL A 320 -7.27 14.99 -14.62
C VAL A 320 -5.80 15.21 -14.97
N THR A 321 -5.43 14.87 -16.22
CA THR A 321 -4.15 15.24 -16.83
C THR A 321 -4.41 16.14 -18.04
N ARG A 322 -3.49 17.08 -18.31
CA ARG A 322 -3.46 17.93 -19.51
C ARG A 322 -2.01 18.11 -19.91
N ASP A 323 -1.48 17.05 -20.54
CA ASP A 323 -0.04 16.92 -20.78
C ASP A 323 0.42 17.77 -21.96
N ARG A 324 1.37 18.67 -21.69
CA ARG A 324 2.10 19.52 -22.64
C ARG A 324 3.41 19.98 -21.99
N THR A 325 4.44 20.19 -22.83
CA THR A 325 5.64 20.90 -22.33
C THR A 325 5.25 22.31 -21.87
N LEU A 326 5.85 22.79 -20.79
CA LEU A 326 5.47 24.05 -20.14
C LEU A 326 5.42 25.24 -21.13
N ALA A 327 6.42 25.35 -22.01
CA ALA A 327 6.48 26.42 -23.02
C ALA A 327 5.33 26.41 -24.06
N ARG A 328 4.59 25.28 -24.15
CA ARG A 328 3.47 25.13 -25.09
C ARG A 328 2.15 24.85 -24.38
N MET A 329 2.13 24.90 -23.05
CA MET A 329 0.96 24.58 -22.25
C MET A 329 -0.02 25.77 -22.24
N PRO A 330 -1.29 25.59 -22.64
CA PRO A 330 -2.28 26.64 -22.47
C PRO A 330 -2.56 26.90 -20.99
N GLU A 331 -2.71 28.15 -20.57
CA GLU A 331 -3.02 28.56 -19.20
C GLU A 331 -4.23 27.80 -18.63
N ARG A 332 -5.31 27.71 -19.39
CA ARG A 332 -6.50 26.92 -18.99
C ARG A 332 -6.21 25.47 -18.63
N SER A 333 -5.20 24.85 -19.24
CA SER A 333 -4.80 23.47 -18.92
C SER A 333 -4.04 23.39 -17.60
N TRP A 334 -3.29 24.45 -17.26
CA TRP A 334 -2.65 24.63 -15.98
C TRP A 334 -3.71 24.79 -14.88
N ASP A 335 -4.61 25.76 -15.04
CA ASP A 335 -5.64 26.08 -14.06
C ASP A 335 -6.59 24.90 -13.81
N GLN A 336 -7.02 24.23 -14.87
CA GLN A 336 -7.89 23.06 -14.76
C GLN A 336 -7.25 21.93 -13.94
N VAL A 337 -5.96 21.64 -14.17
CA VAL A 337 -5.28 20.57 -13.45
C VAL A 337 -5.07 20.94 -11.98
N LEU A 338 -4.62 22.16 -11.68
CA LEU A 338 -4.44 22.60 -10.29
C LEU A 338 -5.78 22.74 -9.57
N GLY A 339 -6.81 23.26 -10.25
CA GLY A 339 -8.15 23.42 -9.70
C GLY A 339 -8.76 22.09 -9.27
N ILE A 340 -8.76 21.09 -10.15
CA ILE A 340 -9.38 19.80 -9.87
C ILE A 340 -8.51 18.94 -8.94
N ASN A 341 -7.22 18.81 -9.24
CA ASN A 341 -6.37 17.82 -8.54
C ASN A 341 -5.93 18.28 -7.15
N MET A 342 -5.93 19.59 -6.88
CA MET A 342 -5.41 20.14 -5.63
C MET A 342 -6.40 21.09 -4.95
N ALA A 343 -6.85 22.17 -5.59
CA ALA A 343 -7.68 23.17 -4.94
C ALA A 343 -9.04 22.61 -4.47
N ALA A 344 -9.68 21.78 -5.28
CA ALA A 344 -10.94 21.11 -4.93
C ALA A 344 -10.77 20.20 -3.70
N LEU A 345 -9.70 19.39 -3.67
CA LEU A 345 -9.36 18.54 -2.53
C LEU A 345 -9.21 19.35 -1.25
N LEU A 346 -8.45 20.45 -1.28
CA LEU A 346 -8.25 21.32 -0.13
C LEU A 346 -9.58 21.88 0.38
N LYS A 347 -10.37 22.45 -0.52
CA LYS A 347 -11.64 23.09 -0.18
C LYS A 347 -12.66 22.10 0.41
N ILE A 348 -12.81 20.93 -0.21
CA ILE A 348 -13.72 19.88 0.29
C ILE A 348 -13.25 19.44 1.69
N THR A 349 -11.96 19.16 1.87
CA THR A 349 -11.43 18.73 3.18
C THR A 349 -11.66 19.79 4.26
N ASP A 350 -11.35 21.05 3.97
CA ASP A 350 -11.54 22.15 4.93
C ASP A 350 -13.02 22.26 5.35
N THR A 351 -13.95 22.17 4.40
CA THR A 351 -15.39 22.20 4.68
C THR A 351 -15.81 21.03 5.56
N LEU A 352 -15.43 19.79 5.20
CA LEU A 352 -15.80 18.59 5.96
C LEU A 352 -15.25 18.60 7.40
N LEU A 353 -14.08 19.20 7.61
CA LEU A 353 -13.48 19.35 8.93
C LEU A 353 -14.14 20.48 9.74
N ALA A 354 -14.41 21.64 9.11
CA ALA A 354 -14.98 22.81 9.77
C ALA A 354 -16.45 22.56 10.20
N GLU A 355 -17.23 21.88 9.37
CA GLU A 355 -18.63 21.54 9.67
C GLU A 355 -18.80 20.28 10.52
N GLY A 356 -17.70 19.61 10.91
CA GLY A 356 -17.75 18.37 11.68
C GLY A 356 -18.34 17.17 10.92
N THR A 357 -18.45 17.27 9.58
CA THR A 357 -18.95 16.19 8.72
C THR A 357 -18.01 14.99 8.74
N LEU A 358 -16.69 15.23 8.72
CA LEU A 358 -15.69 14.19 8.96
C LEU A 358 -15.60 13.89 10.46
N ARG A 359 -15.97 12.67 10.83
CA ARG A 359 -15.99 12.21 12.21
C ARG A 359 -14.60 12.05 12.80
N ASP A 360 -14.51 12.05 14.13
CA ASP A 360 -13.29 11.66 14.84
C ASP A 360 -12.95 10.20 14.53
N GLN A 361 -11.68 9.85 14.65
CA GLN A 361 -11.13 8.57 14.17
C GLN A 361 -11.32 8.38 12.65
N GLY A 362 -11.52 9.46 11.90
CA GLY A 362 -11.71 9.46 10.44
C GLY A 362 -10.45 9.15 9.65
N ARG A 363 -10.61 8.92 8.37
CA ARG A 363 -9.53 8.57 7.43
C ARG A 363 -9.61 9.46 6.20
N ILE A 364 -8.50 10.10 5.86
CA ILE A 364 -8.35 10.84 4.58
C ILE A 364 -7.28 10.13 3.77
N VAL A 365 -7.62 9.66 2.58
CA VAL A 365 -6.67 9.04 1.66
C VAL A 365 -6.72 9.75 0.31
N SER A 366 -5.58 10.29 -0.14
CA SER A 366 -5.52 11.09 -1.36
C SER A 366 -4.68 10.43 -2.45
N LEU A 367 -5.09 10.58 -3.71
CA LEU A 367 -4.30 10.10 -4.85
C LEU A 367 -3.24 11.14 -5.23
N ALA A 368 -2.00 10.88 -4.82
CA ALA A 368 -0.78 11.49 -5.35
C ALA A 368 -0.39 10.83 -6.69
N SER A 369 0.87 10.81 -7.03
CA SER A 369 1.45 10.10 -8.19
C SER A 369 2.96 9.99 -8.02
N ILE A 370 3.59 8.99 -8.63
CA ILE A 370 5.06 9.00 -8.78
C ILE A 370 5.55 10.21 -9.57
N SER A 371 4.73 10.79 -10.46
CA SER A 371 5.05 12.05 -11.16
C SER A 371 5.15 13.24 -10.20
N GLY A 372 4.41 13.23 -9.07
CA GLY A 372 4.54 14.24 -8.02
C GLY A 372 5.82 14.08 -7.18
N ILE A 373 6.44 12.90 -7.20
CA ILE A 373 7.68 12.59 -6.46
C ILE A 373 8.90 12.87 -7.33
N ALA A 374 8.92 12.35 -8.57
CA ALA A 374 10.09 12.34 -9.44
C ALA A 374 10.00 13.33 -10.61
N GLY A 375 8.84 13.96 -10.82
CA GLY A 375 8.56 14.71 -12.04
C GLY A 375 8.29 13.81 -13.25
N ASN A 376 7.75 14.40 -14.31
CA ASN A 376 7.61 13.74 -15.61
C ASN A 376 7.58 14.77 -16.73
N THR A 377 8.26 14.51 -17.83
CA THR A 377 8.31 15.41 -19.00
C THR A 377 6.91 15.65 -19.56
N GLY A 378 6.56 16.92 -19.78
CA GLY A 378 5.24 17.32 -20.30
C GLY A 378 4.12 17.32 -19.27
N GLN A 379 4.41 17.11 -17.99
CA GLN A 379 3.45 17.03 -16.89
C GLN A 379 3.73 18.04 -15.76
N THR A 380 4.26 19.21 -16.06
CA THR A 380 4.62 20.19 -15.01
C THR A 380 3.44 20.60 -14.13
N ASN A 381 2.25 20.84 -14.71
CA ASN A 381 1.00 21.10 -13.99
C ASN A 381 0.55 19.90 -13.15
N TYR A 382 0.54 18.71 -13.73
CA TYR A 382 0.13 17.48 -13.05
C TYR A 382 1.10 17.13 -11.92
N SER A 383 2.41 17.17 -12.18
CA SER A 383 3.45 16.91 -11.17
C SER A 383 3.36 17.90 -10.02
N ALA A 384 3.17 19.20 -10.31
CA ALA A 384 2.98 20.22 -9.28
C ALA A 384 1.73 19.94 -8.41
N SER A 385 0.58 19.60 -9.06
CA SER A 385 -0.65 19.29 -8.33
C SER A 385 -0.49 18.05 -7.43
N LYS A 386 0.17 16.99 -7.92
CA LYS A 386 0.36 15.75 -7.17
C LYS A 386 1.43 15.86 -6.09
N ALA A 387 2.44 16.72 -6.26
CA ALA A 387 3.36 17.12 -5.21
C ALA A 387 2.66 17.96 -4.13
N GLY A 388 1.73 18.83 -4.52
CA GLY A 388 0.87 19.57 -3.59
C GLY A 388 0.05 18.66 -2.68
N VAL A 389 -0.50 17.55 -3.21
CA VAL A 389 -1.19 16.52 -2.42
C VAL A 389 -0.24 15.88 -1.38
N ILE A 390 1.04 15.68 -1.70
CA ILE A 390 2.04 15.18 -0.74
C ILE A 390 2.24 16.19 0.40
N GLY A 391 2.37 17.49 0.07
CA GLY A 391 2.48 18.55 1.07
C GLY A 391 1.25 18.63 1.98
N PHE A 392 0.05 18.61 1.39
CA PHE A 392 -1.22 18.53 2.10
C PHE A 392 -1.26 17.35 3.10
N THR A 393 -0.91 16.15 2.63
CA THR A 393 -0.91 14.93 3.44
C THR A 393 -0.03 15.07 4.69
N ARG A 394 1.21 15.53 4.49
CA ARG A 394 2.19 15.70 5.58
C ARG A 394 1.81 16.80 6.56
N TYR A 395 1.22 17.88 6.06
CA TYR A 395 0.79 19.00 6.89
C TYR A 395 -0.43 18.63 7.72
N LEU A 396 -1.52 18.20 7.06
CA LEU A 396 -2.80 17.96 7.72
C LEU A 396 -2.73 16.82 8.73
N ALA A 397 -1.95 15.77 8.47
CA ALA A 397 -1.75 14.65 9.39
C ALA A 397 -1.37 15.10 10.81
N LYS A 398 -0.55 16.16 10.93
CA LYS A 398 -0.13 16.72 12.21
C LYS A 398 -1.25 17.52 12.90
N GLN A 399 -2.09 18.20 12.11
CA GLN A 399 -3.14 19.07 12.65
C GLN A 399 -4.31 18.31 13.24
N VAL A 400 -4.66 17.15 12.62
CA VAL A 400 -5.85 16.38 12.99
C VAL A 400 -5.56 15.16 13.87
N ALA A 401 -4.30 14.92 14.21
CA ALA A 401 -3.85 13.74 14.95
C ALA A 401 -4.57 13.55 16.30
N LYS A 402 -4.84 14.65 17.04
CA LYS A 402 -5.55 14.60 18.33
C LYS A 402 -6.99 14.11 18.21
N ARG A 403 -7.63 14.31 17.05
CA ARG A 403 -8.96 13.77 16.72
C ARG A 403 -8.92 12.30 16.30
N GLY A 404 -7.75 11.66 16.29
CA GLY A 404 -7.56 10.30 15.78
C GLY A 404 -7.71 10.17 14.26
N ILE A 405 -7.81 11.30 13.54
CA ILE A 405 -7.91 11.32 12.08
C ILE A 405 -6.53 11.07 11.50
N THR A 406 -6.42 10.07 10.59
CA THR A 406 -5.19 9.86 9.83
C THR A 406 -5.32 10.42 8.41
N VAL A 407 -4.22 10.95 7.89
CA VAL A 407 -4.15 11.51 6.54
C VAL A 407 -2.98 10.87 5.82
N ASN A 408 -3.27 10.12 4.75
CA ASN A 408 -2.26 9.43 3.96
C ASN A 408 -2.48 9.66 2.46
N ALA A 409 -1.45 9.40 1.66
CA ALA A 409 -1.57 9.42 0.21
C ALA A 409 -1.05 8.13 -0.41
N VAL A 410 -1.66 7.73 -1.51
CA VAL A 410 -1.15 6.69 -2.39
C VAL A 410 -0.60 7.35 -3.64
N ALA A 411 0.62 6.99 -4.04
CA ALA A 411 1.29 7.46 -5.25
C ALA A 411 1.40 6.31 -6.27
N PRO A 412 0.39 6.15 -7.16
CA PRO A 412 0.43 5.10 -8.17
C PRO A 412 1.58 5.31 -9.15
N GLY A 413 2.18 4.19 -9.60
CA GLY A 413 3.06 4.15 -10.76
C GLY A 413 2.28 3.97 -12.05
N PHE A 414 2.80 3.11 -12.95
CA PHE A 414 2.09 2.74 -14.15
C PHE A 414 0.95 1.75 -13.80
N ILE A 415 -0.30 2.22 -13.88
CA ILE A 415 -1.51 1.42 -13.59
C ILE A 415 -2.32 1.24 -14.86
N GLU A 416 -2.75 0.01 -15.15
CA GLU A 416 -3.56 -0.36 -16.32
C GLU A 416 -4.98 0.21 -16.19
N THR A 417 -5.21 1.39 -16.75
CA THR A 417 -6.50 2.09 -16.77
C THR A 417 -6.86 2.54 -18.19
N ARG A 418 -8.08 3.01 -18.42
CA ARG A 418 -8.45 3.63 -19.71
C ARG A 418 -7.53 4.80 -20.07
N MET A 419 -7.07 5.57 -19.08
CA MET A 419 -6.13 6.68 -19.28
C MET A 419 -4.79 6.21 -19.85
N THR A 420 -4.23 5.14 -19.29
CA THR A 420 -2.94 4.56 -19.76
C THR A 420 -3.09 3.77 -21.06
N GLN A 421 -4.28 3.31 -21.39
CA GLN A 421 -4.55 2.67 -22.69
C GLN A 421 -4.43 3.64 -23.87
N ALA A 422 -4.65 4.94 -23.66
CA ALA A 422 -4.47 5.99 -24.66
C ALA A 422 -3.00 6.32 -24.94
N VAL A 423 -2.07 5.85 -24.10
CA VAL A 423 -0.62 6.08 -24.25
C VAL A 423 -0.06 5.18 -25.37
N PRO A 424 0.87 5.67 -26.23
CA PRO A 424 1.50 4.87 -27.27
C PRO A 424 2.10 3.56 -26.73
N VAL A 425 2.00 2.48 -27.51
CA VAL A 425 2.39 1.12 -27.10
C VAL A 425 3.80 1.05 -26.53
N VAL A 426 4.77 1.71 -27.19
CA VAL A 426 6.19 1.70 -26.76
C VAL A 426 6.35 2.32 -25.37
N VAL A 427 5.70 3.45 -25.12
CA VAL A 427 5.76 4.15 -23.83
C VAL A 427 5.05 3.33 -22.75
N ARG A 428 3.95 2.68 -23.09
CA ARG A 428 3.22 1.79 -22.21
C ARG A 428 4.05 0.56 -21.82
N GLU A 429 4.69 -0.11 -22.78
CA GLU A 429 5.59 -1.23 -22.48
C GLU A 429 6.78 -0.79 -21.62
N ALA A 430 7.37 0.36 -21.90
CA ALA A 430 8.40 0.94 -21.04
C ALA A 430 7.88 1.15 -19.62
N GLY A 431 6.70 1.75 -19.46
CA GLY A 431 6.07 1.96 -18.14
C GLY A 431 5.85 0.66 -17.36
N ARG A 432 5.44 -0.43 -18.03
CA ARG A 432 5.30 -1.76 -17.44
C ARG A 432 6.64 -2.33 -16.95
N ARG A 433 7.69 -2.23 -17.78
CA ARG A 433 9.01 -2.87 -17.54
C ARG A 433 9.92 -2.07 -16.61
N LEU A 434 9.62 -0.79 -16.37
CA LEU A 434 10.37 0.02 -15.41
C LEU A 434 10.11 -0.40 -13.94
N SER A 435 9.05 -1.14 -13.66
CA SER A 435 8.83 -1.69 -12.34
C SER A 435 9.74 -2.90 -12.07
N ALA A 436 10.21 -3.09 -10.83
CA ALA A 436 10.97 -4.27 -10.44
C ALA A 436 10.18 -5.57 -10.68
N LEU A 437 8.84 -5.51 -10.55
CA LEU A 437 7.94 -6.64 -10.82
C LEU A 437 7.72 -6.88 -12.32
N GLY A 438 8.24 -6.02 -13.20
CA GLY A 438 8.25 -6.17 -14.66
C GLY A 438 6.88 -6.11 -15.33
N GLN A 439 5.86 -5.55 -14.67
CA GLN A 439 4.49 -5.44 -15.18
C GLN A 439 3.80 -4.17 -14.67
N GLY A 440 2.66 -3.82 -15.27
CA GLY A 440 1.80 -2.75 -14.77
C GLY A 440 1.00 -3.18 -13.54
N GLY A 441 0.69 -2.22 -12.68
CA GLY A 441 -0.28 -2.42 -11.60
C GLY A 441 -1.71 -2.40 -12.13
N LEU A 442 -2.63 -2.95 -11.36
CA LEU A 442 -4.06 -2.88 -11.61
C LEU A 442 -4.72 -1.81 -10.71
N PRO A 443 -5.88 -1.26 -11.10
CA PRO A 443 -6.66 -0.38 -10.24
C PRO A 443 -6.89 -0.96 -8.84
N GLU A 444 -7.10 -2.28 -8.73
CA GLU A 444 -7.29 -3.00 -7.48
C GLU A 444 -6.05 -2.95 -6.59
N ASP A 445 -4.84 -2.95 -7.13
CA ASP A 445 -3.59 -2.83 -6.34
C ASP A 445 -3.56 -1.49 -5.59
N VAL A 446 -4.03 -0.41 -6.24
CA VAL A 446 -4.14 0.92 -5.64
C VAL A 446 -5.29 0.95 -4.63
N ALA A 447 -6.44 0.39 -4.99
CA ALA A 447 -7.62 0.30 -4.12
C ALA A 447 -7.33 -0.46 -2.81
N ARG A 448 -6.55 -1.53 -2.86
CA ARG A 448 -6.13 -2.29 -1.66
C ARG A 448 -5.22 -1.47 -0.74
N ALA A 449 -4.32 -0.66 -1.28
CA ALA A 449 -3.51 0.27 -0.48
C ALA A 449 -4.37 1.38 0.15
N ILE A 450 -5.37 1.89 -0.57
CA ILE A 450 -6.35 2.84 -0.03
C ILE A 450 -7.16 2.20 1.10
N SER A 451 -7.67 0.97 0.90
CA SER A 451 -8.41 0.22 1.90
C SER A 451 -7.58 -0.02 3.18
N PHE A 452 -6.28 -0.35 3.02
CA PHE A 452 -5.37 -0.46 4.16
C PHE A 452 -5.29 0.85 4.97
N PHE A 453 -5.15 2.00 4.31
CA PHE A 453 -5.15 3.30 5.01
C PHE A 453 -6.52 3.68 5.59
N ALA A 454 -7.60 3.15 5.06
CA ALA A 454 -8.95 3.42 5.50
C ALA A 454 -9.36 2.64 6.77
N GLU A 455 -8.69 1.53 7.09
CA GLU A 455 -9.07 0.69 8.23
C GLU A 455 -8.67 1.30 9.59
N PRO A 456 -9.43 1.01 10.67
CA PRO A 456 -9.11 1.50 12.02
C PRO A 456 -7.74 1.05 12.52
N GLY A 457 -7.36 -0.20 12.24
CA GLY A 457 -6.06 -0.77 12.65
C GLY A 457 -4.85 -0.08 12.05
N SER A 458 -5.00 0.70 10.97
CA SER A 458 -3.91 1.47 10.36
C SER A 458 -3.63 2.82 11.06
N ALA A 459 -4.23 3.09 12.21
CA ALA A 459 -4.07 4.35 12.97
C ALA A 459 -2.61 4.68 13.30
N GLY A 460 -1.73 3.68 13.33
CA GLY A 460 -0.29 3.87 13.50
C GLY A 460 0.40 4.53 12.29
N VAL A 461 -0.27 4.65 11.14
CA VAL A 461 0.31 5.19 9.92
C VAL A 461 -0.42 6.47 9.52
N THR A 462 0.26 7.62 9.64
CA THR A 462 -0.29 8.93 9.25
C THR A 462 0.79 9.84 8.70
N GLY A 463 0.45 10.68 7.72
CA GLY A 463 1.40 11.54 7.01
C GLY A 463 2.24 10.82 5.96
N GLN A 464 1.95 9.57 5.68
CA GLN A 464 2.71 8.74 4.75
C GLN A 464 2.23 8.88 3.30
N VAL A 465 3.19 8.79 2.38
CA VAL A 465 2.96 8.68 0.93
C VAL A 465 3.46 7.33 0.47
N LEU A 466 2.54 6.41 0.20
CA LEU A 466 2.87 5.05 -0.20
C LEU A 466 2.89 4.93 -1.73
N ARG A 467 4.01 4.55 -2.30
CA ARG A 467 4.09 4.25 -3.73
C ARG A 467 3.53 2.87 -4.03
N VAL A 468 2.54 2.81 -4.90
CA VAL A 468 2.01 1.56 -5.48
C VAL A 468 2.49 1.50 -6.93
N CYS A 469 3.76 1.15 -7.10
CA CYS A 469 4.48 1.28 -8.37
C CYS A 469 5.28 0.02 -8.75
N GLY A 470 5.15 -1.08 -7.99
CA GLY A 470 5.91 -2.31 -8.24
C GLY A 470 7.43 -2.13 -8.16
N GLY A 471 7.93 -1.18 -7.36
CA GLY A 471 9.35 -0.88 -7.23
C GLY A 471 9.94 -0.22 -8.48
N ALA A 472 9.20 0.70 -9.11
CA ALA A 472 9.72 1.45 -10.27
C ALA A 472 11.04 2.15 -9.96
N LEU A 473 11.90 2.30 -10.96
CA LEU A 473 13.27 2.81 -10.84
C LEU A 473 13.36 4.31 -10.47
N LEU A 474 12.24 4.97 -10.36
CA LEU A 474 12.20 6.38 -9.97
C LEU A 474 12.64 6.54 -8.51
N GLY A 475 13.32 7.64 -8.24
CA GLY A 475 13.93 7.95 -6.95
C GLY A 475 13.05 7.74 -5.70
N ALA A 476 13.65 7.85 -4.57
CA ALA A 476 13.02 7.63 -3.28
C ALA A 476 12.00 8.70 -2.91
#